data_2ea1a1015b888ef2b2ec8fd3ed24e672
#
_entry.id   2ea1a1015b888ef2b2ec8fd3ed24e672
#
_cell.length_a   1.000
_cell.length_b   1.000
_cell.length_c   1.000
_cell.angle_alpha   90.00
_cell.angle_beta   90.00
_cell.angle_gamma   90.00
#
_symmetry.space_group_name_H-M   'P 1'
#
loop_
_entity.id
_entity.type
_entity.pdbx_description
1 polymer ?
#
loop_
_entity_poly.entity_id
_entity_poly.type
_entity_poly.pdbx_seq_one_letter_code
_entity_poly.pdbx_strand_id
1 'polypeptide(L)'
;MTINLDAPPPQSSMKTFIHDQRLSMDPCLHPELFYRHGQFLSHELGPNPQREMVPLFSFCSTMIHHNIRVPSTYGYDLPHADDPDWNNKLEERLGWRGSNTGILHATGKRWRQSHRDFLVSFANELNGTTRVLLPTKSKREQVGALKVVKKSKLNPAILDIAFAGKPGECEEATCRLLETVFAWKKMQSPAEAGNYKYILDVGFVLTVLMVALF
;
A
#
# COMPACT_ATOMS: atom_id res chain seq x y z
N MET A 1 -14.50 -21.87 7.82
CA MET A 1 -14.99 -20.49 7.96
C MET A 1 -15.33 -20.01 6.55
N THR A 2 -16.59 -19.74 6.26
CA THR A 2 -17.00 -19.24 4.94
C THR A 2 -16.99 -17.72 5.01
N ILE A 3 -16.12 -17.08 4.24
CA ILE A 3 -16.02 -15.62 4.19
C ILE A 3 -16.99 -15.13 3.12
N ASN A 4 -17.97 -14.33 3.53
CA ASN A 4 -18.85 -13.65 2.57
C ASN A 4 -18.10 -12.44 2.02
N LEU A 5 -17.54 -12.59 0.82
CA LEU A 5 -16.77 -11.54 0.15
C LEU A 5 -17.64 -10.39 -0.38
N ASP A 6 -18.95 -10.54 -0.43
CA ASP A 6 -19.88 -9.48 -0.86
C ASP A 6 -20.33 -8.60 0.32
N ALA A 7 -20.04 -9.02 1.55
CA ALA A 7 -20.30 -8.19 2.71
C ALA A 7 -19.34 -7.00 2.77
N PRO A 8 -19.76 -5.84 3.30
CA PRO A 8 -18.85 -4.74 3.52
C PRO A 8 -17.73 -5.17 4.49
N PRO A 9 -16.50 -4.67 4.29
CA PRO A 9 -15.39 -5.03 5.17
C PRO A 9 -15.71 -4.65 6.61
N PRO A 10 -15.38 -5.51 7.58
CA PRO A 10 -15.56 -5.19 8.98
C PRO A 10 -14.78 -3.90 9.32
N GLN A 11 -15.43 -3.02 10.07
CA GLN A 11 -14.76 -1.79 10.51
C GLN A 11 -13.88 -2.11 11.71
N SER A 12 -12.58 -1.85 11.58
CA SER A 12 -11.68 -1.88 12.72
C SER A 12 -12.04 -0.73 13.67
N SER A 13 -12.28 -1.06 14.94
CA SER A 13 -12.64 -0.08 15.97
C SER A 13 -11.45 0.77 16.45
N MET A 14 -10.23 0.30 16.27
CA MET A 14 -9.01 1.01 16.67
C MET A 14 -8.01 1.11 15.51
N LYS A 15 -7.55 2.34 15.26
CA LYS A 15 -6.42 2.59 14.35
C LYS A 15 -5.19 2.81 15.20
N THR A 16 -4.22 1.91 15.11
CA THR A 16 -2.94 2.00 15.81
C THR A 16 -1.80 1.91 14.81
N PHE A 17 -0.62 2.34 15.22
CA PHE A 17 0.59 2.05 14.45
C PHE A 17 0.91 0.54 14.56
N ILE A 18 1.38 -0.02 13.44
CA ILE A 18 1.82 -1.40 13.40
C ILE A 18 3.16 -1.50 14.13
N HIS A 19 3.18 -2.27 15.21
CA HIS A 19 4.39 -2.56 15.99
C HIS A 19 4.83 -4.03 15.88
N ASP A 20 3.90 -4.91 15.51
CA ASP A 20 4.18 -6.30 15.19
C ASP A 20 3.58 -6.62 13.81
N GLN A 21 4.46 -6.65 12.80
CA GLN A 21 4.07 -6.89 11.43
C GLN A 21 3.42 -8.26 11.24
N ARG A 22 3.91 -9.27 11.95
CA ARG A 22 3.44 -10.64 11.81
C ARG A 22 2.01 -10.80 12.31
N LEU A 23 1.73 -10.25 13.48
CA LEU A 23 0.36 -10.24 14.03
C LEU A 23 -0.58 -9.37 13.19
N SER A 24 -0.09 -8.24 12.72
CA SER A 24 -0.89 -7.32 11.88
C SER A 24 -1.27 -7.90 10.52
N MET A 25 -0.56 -8.92 10.07
CA MET A 25 -0.82 -9.61 8.81
C MET A 25 -1.54 -10.94 8.98
N ASP A 26 -1.90 -11.30 10.20
CA ASP A 26 -2.67 -12.52 10.45
C ASP A 26 -4.14 -12.30 10.05
N PRO A 27 -4.64 -12.96 8.99
CA PRO A 27 -6.02 -12.80 8.54
C PRO A 27 -7.06 -13.34 9.53
N CYS A 28 -6.66 -14.17 10.50
CA CYS A 28 -7.55 -14.62 11.57
C CYS A 28 -7.80 -13.49 12.59
N LEU A 29 -6.80 -12.66 12.82
CA LEU A 29 -6.91 -11.50 13.71
C LEU A 29 -7.43 -10.26 12.97
N HIS A 30 -7.14 -10.16 11.67
CA HIS A 30 -7.47 -9.03 10.80
C HIS A 30 -8.26 -9.48 9.56
N PRO A 31 -9.52 -9.91 9.71
CA PRO A 31 -10.33 -10.38 8.59
C PRO A 31 -10.57 -9.32 7.51
N GLU A 32 -10.39 -8.03 7.81
CA GLU A 32 -10.42 -6.95 6.82
C GLU A 32 -9.37 -7.08 5.71
N LEU A 33 -8.29 -7.83 5.93
CA LEU A 33 -7.27 -8.09 4.91
C LEU A 33 -7.84 -8.84 3.70
N PHE A 34 -8.85 -9.71 3.90
CA PHE A 34 -9.53 -10.41 2.81
C PHE A 34 -10.23 -9.47 1.83
N TYR A 35 -10.52 -8.25 2.25
CA TYR A 35 -11.21 -7.24 1.44
C TYR A 35 -10.27 -6.21 0.83
N ARG A 36 -8.97 -6.28 1.11
CA ARG A 36 -7.98 -5.28 0.70
C ARG A 36 -6.81 -5.87 -0.05
N HIS A 37 -6.38 -7.05 0.30
CA HIS A 37 -5.17 -7.62 -0.25
C HIS A 37 -5.45 -8.29 -1.60
N GLY A 38 -4.64 -7.96 -2.63
CA GLY A 38 -4.83 -8.45 -4.00
C GLY A 38 -4.86 -9.98 -4.13
N GLN A 39 -4.05 -10.68 -3.36
CA GLN A 39 -4.05 -12.15 -3.34
C GLN A 39 -5.39 -12.75 -2.90
N PHE A 40 -6.06 -12.13 -1.94
CA PHE A 40 -7.38 -12.57 -1.50
C PHE A 40 -8.48 -12.14 -2.49
N LEU A 41 -8.34 -10.95 -3.08
CA LEU A 41 -9.32 -10.42 -4.03
C LEU A 41 -9.26 -11.11 -5.40
N SER A 42 -8.10 -11.65 -5.78
CA SER A 42 -7.90 -12.37 -7.05
C SER A 42 -8.47 -13.78 -7.04
N HIS A 43 -8.62 -14.37 -5.87
CA HIS A 43 -9.12 -15.74 -5.69
C HIS A 43 -10.51 -15.73 -5.08
N GLU A 44 -11.41 -16.56 -5.61
CA GLU A 44 -12.80 -16.66 -5.12
C GLU A 44 -12.87 -17.15 -3.68
N LEU A 45 -11.96 -18.03 -3.29
CA LEU A 45 -11.91 -18.66 -1.95
C LEU A 45 -10.72 -18.16 -1.10
N GLY A 46 -10.01 -17.14 -1.56
CA GLY A 46 -8.77 -16.70 -0.95
C GLY A 46 -7.57 -17.62 -1.29
N PRO A 47 -6.37 -17.32 -0.79
CA PRO A 47 -5.19 -18.16 -1.01
C PRO A 47 -5.35 -19.50 -0.32
N ASN A 48 -4.91 -20.57 -0.99
CA ASN A 48 -4.93 -21.91 -0.41
C ASN A 48 -3.79 -22.04 0.61
N PRO A 49 -4.07 -22.45 1.87
CA PRO A 49 -3.03 -22.76 2.83
C PRO A 49 -2.17 -23.92 2.31
N GLN A 50 -0.88 -23.81 2.49
CA GLN A 50 0.04 -24.91 2.23
C GLN A 50 -0.11 -25.96 3.34
N ARG A 51 -0.67 -27.13 3.01
CA ARG A 51 -0.96 -28.19 3.97
C ARG A 51 0.23 -29.13 4.20
N GLU A 52 1.10 -29.21 3.22
CA GLU A 52 2.29 -30.08 3.27
C GLU A 52 3.54 -29.24 3.26
N MET A 53 4.56 -29.68 4.00
CA MET A 53 5.85 -29.02 4.02
C MET A 53 6.62 -29.37 2.74
N VAL A 54 6.47 -28.54 1.73
CA VAL A 54 7.27 -28.60 0.51
C VAL A 54 8.39 -27.57 0.64
N PRO A 55 9.67 -27.94 0.43
CA PRO A 55 10.80 -27.01 0.54
C PRO A 55 10.84 -26.04 -0.65
N LEU A 56 9.93 -25.10 -0.68
CA LEU A 56 9.89 -24.03 -1.65
C LEU A 56 10.65 -22.81 -1.14
N PHE A 57 11.53 -22.26 -1.97
CA PHE A 57 12.22 -21.02 -1.67
C PHE A 57 11.43 -19.82 -2.18
N SER A 58 11.34 -18.76 -1.38
CA SER A 58 10.68 -17.52 -1.76
C SER A 58 11.27 -16.32 -1.03
N PHE A 59 11.10 -15.13 -1.59
CA PHE A 59 11.53 -13.88 -0.95
C PHE A 59 10.62 -13.49 0.24
N CYS A 60 9.41 -14.00 0.26
CA CYS A 60 8.42 -13.74 1.31
C CYS A 60 7.65 -15.01 1.66
N SER A 61 7.09 -15.04 2.85
CA SER A 61 6.22 -16.12 3.32
C SER A 61 5.12 -15.53 4.19
N THR A 62 3.99 -16.21 4.26
CA THR A 62 2.85 -15.83 5.10
C THR A 62 2.64 -16.86 6.21
N MET A 63 1.71 -16.58 7.13
CA MET A 63 1.36 -17.49 8.21
C MET A 63 0.75 -18.82 7.74
N ILE A 64 0.24 -18.86 6.51
CA ILE A 64 -0.39 -20.04 5.91
C ILE A 64 0.52 -20.79 4.93
N HIS A 65 1.80 -20.39 4.83
CA HIS A 65 2.79 -20.99 3.95
C HIS A 65 4.06 -21.37 4.72
N HIS A 66 4.72 -22.46 4.30
CA HIS A 66 5.94 -22.99 4.89
C HIS A 66 7.20 -22.69 4.05
N ASN A 67 7.15 -21.64 3.24
CA ASN A 67 8.27 -21.30 2.35
C ASN A 67 9.54 -20.97 3.15
N ILE A 68 10.66 -21.46 2.66
CA ILE A 68 11.99 -21.09 3.17
C ILE A 68 12.33 -19.73 2.60
N ARG A 69 12.44 -18.72 3.45
CA ARG A 69 12.77 -17.36 3.01
C ARG A 69 14.24 -17.26 2.65
N VAL A 70 14.49 -16.68 1.49
CA VAL A 70 15.83 -16.34 0.99
C VAL A 70 15.92 -14.82 0.78
N PRO A 71 17.14 -14.25 0.87
CA PRO A 71 17.34 -12.85 0.55
C PRO A 71 16.88 -12.54 -0.87
N SER A 72 16.22 -11.39 -1.07
CA SER A 72 15.89 -10.92 -2.40
C SER A 72 17.16 -10.56 -3.16
N THR A 73 17.24 -10.96 -4.41
CA THR A 73 18.32 -10.53 -5.32
C THR A 73 18.04 -9.16 -5.93
N TYR A 74 16.81 -8.65 -5.77
CA TYR A 74 16.44 -7.34 -6.30
C TYR A 74 17.10 -6.23 -5.48
N GLY A 75 17.83 -5.36 -6.16
CA GLY A 75 18.42 -4.16 -5.57
C GLY A 75 19.87 -4.29 -5.08
N TYR A 76 20.46 -5.49 -5.06
CA TYR A 76 21.86 -5.64 -4.66
C TYR A 76 22.84 -4.98 -5.66
N ASP A 77 22.49 -4.95 -6.93
CA ASP A 77 23.31 -4.38 -8.01
C ASP A 77 22.86 -2.96 -8.42
N LEU A 78 21.91 -2.37 -7.70
CA LEU A 78 21.51 -0.99 -7.99
C LEU A 78 22.64 -0.06 -7.50
N PRO A 79 23.11 0.86 -8.36
CA PRO A 79 24.05 1.88 -7.91
C PRO A 79 23.40 2.64 -6.75
N HIS A 80 24.14 2.74 -5.65
CA HIS A 80 23.75 3.61 -4.55
C HIS A 80 23.68 5.02 -5.11
N ALA A 81 22.48 5.57 -5.23
CA ALA A 81 22.33 6.99 -5.47
C ALA A 81 22.79 7.72 -4.21
N ASP A 82 23.55 8.80 -4.37
CA ASP A 82 23.85 9.69 -3.25
C ASP A 82 22.52 10.18 -2.68
N ASP A 83 22.19 9.72 -1.48
CA ASP A 83 21.00 10.16 -0.77
C ASP A 83 21.28 11.50 -0.11
N PRO A 84 20.57 12.59 -0.45
CA PRO A 84 20.80 13.88 0.16
C PRO A 84 20.55 13.83 1.67
N ASP A 85 21.33 14.60 2.44
CA ASP A 85 21.02 14.82 3.85
C ASP A 85 19.58 15.27 4.04
N TRP A 86 18.97 14.90 5.14
CA TRP A 86 17.56 15.19 5.47
C TRP A 86 17.15 16.64 5.21
N ASN A 87 18.00 17.61 5.59
CA ASN A 87 17.72 19.03 5.43
C ASN A 87 17.86 19.52 3.96
N ASN A 88 18.50 18.73 3.12
CA ASN A 88 18.72 19.03 1.71
C ASN A 88 17.70 18.33 0.80
N LYS A 89 16.85 17.47 1.35
CA LYS A 89 15.78 16.83 0.58
C LYS A 89 14.74 17.86 0.13
N LEU A 90 14.43 17.84 -1.16
CA LEU A 90 13.65 18.89 -1.82
C LEU A 90 12.12 18.70 -1.67
N GLU A 91 11.66 17.48 -1.40
CA GLU A 91 10.25 17.15 -1.41
C GLU A 91 9.78 16.70 -0.01
N GLU A 92 8.84 17.45 0.55
CA GLU A 92 8.29 17.20 1.90
C GLU A 92 7.03 16.33 1.89
N ARG A 93 6.47 16.06 0.72
CA ARG A 93 5.31 15.17 0.59
C ARG A 93 5.72 13.71 0.74
N LEU A 94 4.75 12.89 1.15
CA LEU A 94 4.87 11.44 1.11
C LEU A 94 4.84 10.96 -0.33
N GLY A 95 5.95 10.42 -0.82
CA GLY A 95 6.10 9.90 -2.19
C GLY A 95 5.79 8.42 -2.30
N TRP A 96 5.15 8.01 -3.39
CA TRP A 96 5.06 6.62 -3.81
C TRP A 96 4.90 6.50 -5.33
N ARG A 97 5.65 5.60 -5.91
CA ARG A 97 5.51 5.14 -7.29
C ARG A 97 5.60 3.63 -7.32
N GLY A 98 4.64 3.00 -7.95
CA GLY A 98 4.63 1.55 -8.13
C GLY A 98 3.68 1.15 -9.25
N SER A 99 3.75 -0.10 -9.66
CA SER A 99 2.83 -0.66 -10.66
C SER A 99 1.49 -1.06 -10.01
N ASN A 100 0.46 -1.21 -10.82
CA ASN A 100 -0.83 -1.74 -10.43
C ASN A 100 -0.85 -3.28 -10.30
N THR A 101 0.31 -3.93 -10.25
CA THR A 101 0.43 -5.38 -10.14
C THR A 101 0.00 -5.91 -8.76
N GLY A 102 -0.20 -7.23 -8.67
CA GLY A 102 -0.62 -7.91 -7.43
C GLY A 102 -2.09 -8.27 -7.37
N ILE A 103 -2.85 -7.93 -8.39
CA ILE A 103 -4.23 -8.35 -8.63
C ILE A 103 -4.54 -8.28 -10.12
N LEU A 104 -5.30 -9.25 -10.63
CA LEU A 104 -5.84 -9.16 -11.99
C LEU A 104 -6.99 -8.15 -12.05
N HIS A 105 -6.84 -7.10 -12.84
CA HIS A 105 -7.87 -6.11 -13.10
C HIS A 105 -8.74 -6.58 -14.26
N ALA A 106 -9.85 -7.23 -13.92
CA ALA A 106 -10.80 -7.78 -14.88
C ALA A 106 -12.24 -7.44 -14.50
N THR A 107 -13.13 -7.56 -15.47
CA THR A 107 -14.58 -7.43 -15.24
C THR A 107 -15.03 -8.46 -14.21
N GLY A 108 -15.81 -8.05 -13.23
CA GLY A 108 -16.31 -8.91 -12.14
C GLY A 108 -15.31 -9.17 -11.00
N LYS A 109 -14.06 -8.71 -11.11
CA LYS A 109 -13.11 -8.73 -9.98
C LYS A 109 -13.19 -7.45 -9.16
N ARG A 110 -12.90 -7.56 -7.84
CA ARG A 110 -13.02 -6.43 -6.89
C ARG A 110 -11.72 -5.63 -6.77
N TRP A 111 -11.00 -5.45 -7.88
CA TRP A 111 -9.69 -4.79 -7.90
C TRP A 111 -9.69 -3.38 -7.29
N ARG A 112 -10.82 -2.63 -7.43
CA ARG A 112 -10.95 -1.29 -6.81
C ARG A 112 -10.80 -1.28 -5.29
N GLN A 113 -10.92 -2.44 -4.64
CA GLN A 113 -10.77 -2.59 -3.20
C GLN A 113 -9.33 -2.93 -2.81
N SER A 114 -8.46 -3.25 -3.79
CA SER A 114 -7.07 -3.57 -3.50
C SER A 114 -6.35 -2.40 -2.82
N HIS A 115 -5.39 -2.71 -1.99
CA HIS A 115 -4.70 -1.70 -1.19
C HIS A 115 -3.98 -0.65 -2.03
N ARG A 116 -3.40 -1.02 -3.20
CA ARG A 116 -2.73 -0.07 -4.10
C ARG A 116 -3.71 0.81 -4.85
N ASP A 117 -4.76 0.21 -5.41
CA ASP A 117 -5.82 0.94 -6.11
C ASP A 117 -6.52 1.91 -5.15
N PHE A 118 -6.81 1.44 -3.94
CA PHE A 118 -7.37 2.29 -2.89
C PHE A 118 -6.42 3.44 -2.50
N LEU A 119 -5.13 3.15 -2.33
CA LEU A 119 -4.13 4.16 -1.98
C LEU A 119 -4.05 5.27 -3.03
N VAL A 120 -3.93 4.90 -4.32
CA VAL A 120 -3.84 5.89 -5.41
C VAL A 120 -5.14 6.68 -5.54
N SER A 121 -6.29 6.02 -5.43
CA SER A 121 -7.59 6.71 -5.42
C SER A 121 -7.69 7.70 -4.27
N PHE A 122 -7.40 7.27 -3.05
CA PHE A 122 -7.47 8.09 -1.85
C PHE A 122 -6.55 9.31 -1.93
N ALA A 123 -5.32 9.11 -2.38
CA ALA A 123 -4.32 10.17 -2.44
C ALA A 123 -4.66 11.26 -3.49
N ASN A 124 -5.34 10.88 -4.56
CA ASN A 124 -5.71 11.79 -5.64
C ASN A 124 -7.17 12.27 -5.58
N GLU A 125 -7.92 11.86 -4.56
CA GLU A 125 -9.28 12.34 -4.35
C GLU A 125 -9.28 13.80 -3.87
N LEU A 126 -9.91 14.67 -4.63
CA LEU A 126 -10.01 16.10 -4.33
C LEU A 126 -11.37 16.51 -3.73
N ASN A 127 -12.35 15.62 -3.79
CA ASN A 127 -13.70 15.89 -3.30
C ASN A 127 -13.85 15.56 -1.82
N GLY A 128 -14.71 16.31 -1.14
CA GLY A 128 -15.05 16.06 0.25
C GLY A 128 -14.01 16.56 1.25
N THR A 129 -14.15 16.06 2.47
CA THR A 129 -13.32 16.41 3.62
C THR A 129 -12.76 15.17 4.29
N THR A 130 -11.69 15.35 5.03
CA THR A 130 -11.13 14.30 5.91
C THR A 130 -10.77 14.88 7.27
N ARG A 131 -10.67 14.02 8.27
CA ARG A 131 -10.23 14.40 9.61
C ARG A 131 -8.74 14.11 9.75
N VAL A 132 -8.00 15.09 10.22
CA VAL A 132 -6.57 14.98 10.51
C VAL A 132 -6.32 15.27 11.98
N LEU A 133 -5.34 14.58 12.54
CA LEU A 133 -4.80 14.90 13.86
C LEU A 133 -3.74 15.98 13.70
N LEU A 134 -3.91 17.08 14.39
CA LEU A 134 -2.87 18.11 14.47
C LEU A 134 -1.77 17.68 15.44
N PRO A 135 -0.56 18.22 15.31
CA PRO A 135 0.47 18.05 16.32
C PRO A 135 -0.03 18.47 17.70
N THR A 136 0.44 17.78 18.72
CA THR A 136 0.15 18.16 20.11
C THR A 136 0.75 19.52 20.45
N LYS A 137 0.01 20.34 21.19
CA LYS A 137 0.49 21.67 21.59
C LYS A 137 1.46 21.62 22.77
N SER A 138 1.45 20.54 23.52
CA SER A 138 2.35 20.34 24.66
C SER A 138 2.73 18.87 24.80
N LYS A 139 3.85 18.60 25.48
CA LYS A 139 4.30 17.24 25.80
C LYS A 139 3.36 16.47 26.75
N ARG A 140 2.40 17.16 27.36
CA ARG A 140 1.42 16.54 28.27
C ARG A 140 0.19 16.00 27.53
N GLU A 141 -0.02 16.44 26.29
CA GLU A 141 -1.12 15.94 25.46
C GLU A 141 -0.67 14.65 24.76
N GLN A 142 -1.42 13.57 24.96
CA GLN A 142 -1.15 12.29 24.30
C GLN A 142 -1.56 12.31 22.82
N VAL A 143 -2.61 13.05 22.48
CA VAL A 143 -3.19 13.11 21.12
C VAL A 143 -3.54 14.56 20.81
N GLY A 144 -3.17 14.99 19.60
CA GLY A 144 -3.50 16.34 19.11
C GLY A 144 -4.99 16.49 18.77
N ALA A 145 -5.41 17.72 18.58
CA ALA A 145 -6.79 18.03 18.21
C ALA A 145 -7.16 17.52 16.82
N LEU A 146 -8.38 17.01 16.67
CA LEU A 146 -8.95 16.66 15.37
C LEU A 146 -9.37 17.91 14.62
N LYS A 147 -8.96 18.01 13.35
CA LYS A 147 -9.39 19.08 12.44
C LYS A 147 -9.97 18.49 11.17
N VAL A 148 -11.09 19.05 10.71
CA VAL A 148 -11.67 18.72 9.41
C VAL A 148 -11.03 19.59 8.35
N VAL A 149 -10.51 18.98 7.30
CA VAL A 149 -9.78 19.64 6.19
C VAL A 149 -10.37 19.18 4.85
N LYS A 150 -10.45 20.08 3.87
CA LYS A 150 -10.82 19.73 2.51
C LYS A 150 -9.70 18.87 1.87
N LYS A 151 -10.08 17.74 1.27
CA LYS A 151 -9.13 16.86 0.56
C LYS A 151 -8.41 17.58 -0.57
N SER A 152 -9.08 18.47 -1.29
CA SER A 152 -8.50 19.30 -2.35
C SER A 152 -7.34 20.21 -1.89
N LYS A 153 -7.27 20.54 -0.60
CA LYS A 153 -6.16 21.30 -0.02
C LYS A 153 -5.11 20.40 0.60
N LEU A 154 -5.55 19.32 1.24
CA LEU A 154 -4.66 18.45 2.00
C LEU A 154 -3.87 17.51 1.08
N ASN A 155 -4.57 16.71 0.25
CA ASN A 155 -3.94 15.64 -0.50
C ASN A 155 -2.79 16.15 -1.40
N PRO A 156 -2.96 17.18 -2.24
CA PRO A 156 -1.84 17.67 -3.05
C PRO A 156 -0.69 18.28 -2.23
N ALA A 157 -0.99 18.75 -1.02
CA ALA A 157 0.03 19.38 -0.17
C ALA A 157 0.93 18.38 0.55
N ILE A 158 0.43 17.16 0.83
CA ILE A 158 1.17 16.17 1.63
C ILE A 158 1.40 14.83 0.93
N LEU A 159 0.76 14.57 -0.22
CA LEU A 159 0.85 13.31 -0.94
C LEU A 159 1.31 13.52 -2.37
N ASP A 160 2.27 12.73 -2.80
CA ASP A 160 2.67 12.57 -4.18
C ASP A 160 2.68 11.07 -4.54
N ILE A 161 1.49 10.53 -4.71
CA ILE A 161 1.24 9.11 -4.88
C ILE A 161 0.58 8.87 -6.24
N ALA A 162 1.18 8.01 -7.05
CA ALA A 162 0.66 7.65 -8.35
C ALA A 162 1.16 6.27 -8.78
N PHE A 163 0.42 5.61 -9.65
CA PHE A 163 0.96 4.49 -10.39
C PHE A 163 2.08 4.94 -11.33
N ALA A 164 3.01 4.04 -11.61
CA ALA A 164 4.14 4.28 -12.49
C ALA A 164 4.06 3.44 -13.78
N GLY A 165 4.41 4.05 -14.90
CA GLY A 165 4.41 3.38 -16.19
C GLY A 165 3.03 3.34 -16.84
N LYS A 166 2.63 2.15 -17.28
CA LYS A 166 1.33 1.88 -17.91
C LYS A 166 0.59 0.79 -17.14
N PRO A 167 -0.75 0.72 -17.24
CA PRO A 167 -1.51 -0.39 -16.67
C PRO A 167 -0.99 -1.76 -17.15
N GLY A 168 -0.87 -2.68 -16.20
CA GLY A 168 -0.51 -4.08 -16.43
C GLY A 168 -1.45 -5.00 -15.66
N GLU A 169 -1.34 -6.30 -15.88
CA GLU A 169 -2.18 -7.32 -15.24
C GLU A 169 -3.68 -6.98 -15.33
N CYS A 170 -4.15 -6.61 -16.53
CA CYS A 170 -5.53 -6.22 -16.79
C CYS A 170 -6.04 -6.70 -18.15
N GLU A 171 -7.36 -6.95 -18.24
CA GLU A 171 -8.05 -7.10 -19.52
C GLU A 171 -8.02 -5.76 -20.28
N GLU A 172 -7.98 -5.81 -21.61
CA GLU A 172 -7.80 -4.63 -22.46
C GLU A 172 -8.78 -3.49 -22.15
N ALA A 173 -10.06 -3.80 -22.00
CA ALA A 173 -11.07 -2.81 -21.66
C ALA A 173 -10.84 -2.20 -20.27
N THR A 174 -10.41 -3.03 -19.32
CA THR A 174 -10.09 -2.57 -17.96
C THR A 174 -8.80 -1.77 -17.93
N CYS A 175 -7.78 -2.14 -18.71
CA CYS A 175 -6.55 -1.35 -18.83
C CYS A 175 -6.86 0.09 -19.29
N ARG A 176 -7.70 0.25 -20.32
CA ARG A 176 -8.15 1.58 -20.77
C ARG A 176 -8.89 2.36 -19.69
N LEU A 177 -9.70 1.66 -18.91
CA LEU A 177 -10.39 2.28 -17.77
C LEU A 177 -9.39 2.74 -16.70
N LEU A 178 -8.39 1.91 -16.37
CA LEU A 178 -7.36 2.24 -15.36
C LEU A 178 -6.58 3.51 -15.74
N GLU A 179 -6.30 3.72 -17.03
CA GLU A 179 -5.64 4.94 -17.52
C GLU A 179 -6.45 6.21 -17.24
N THR A 180 -7.78 6.10 -17.20
CA THR A 180 -8.67 7.25 -16.98
C THR A 180 -8.99 7.49 -15.51
N VAL A 181 -9.03 6.44 -14.69
CA VAL A 181 -9.50 6.56 -13.30
C VAL A 181 -8.38 6.77 -12.30
N PHE A 182 -7.13 6.46 -12.63
CA PHE A 182 -6.00 6.62 -11.75
C PHE A 182 -4.98 7.65 -12.23
N ALA A 183 -4.22 8.19 -11.29
CA ALA A 183 -3.06 9.02 -11.60
C ALA A 183 -1.88 8.14 -12.02
N TRP A 184 -1.35 8.38 -13.22
CA TRP A 184 -0.17 7.71 -13.77
C TRP A 184 0.95 8.71 -13.95
N LYS A 185 2.17 8.35 -13.54
CA LYS A 185 3.37 9.18 -13.65
C LYS A 185 4.54 8.33 -14.14
N LYS A 186 5.62 9.00 -14.51
CA LYS A 186 6.89 8.34 -14.83
C LYS A 186 7.42 7.60 -13.58
N MET A 187 8.03 6.44 -13.78
CA MET A 187 8.82 5.77 -12.75
C MET A 187 9.95 6.69 -12.29
N GLN A 188 10.15 6.76 -11.00
CA GLN A 188 11.24 7.52 -10.40
C GLN A 188 12.53 6.68 -10.40
N SER A 189 13.64 7.31 -10.71
CA SER A 189 14.95 6.75 -10.43
C SER A 189 15.22 6.74 -8.91
N PRO A 190 16.18 5.96 -8.42
CA PRO A 190 16.60 6.00 -7.01
C PRO A 190 16.98 7.41 -6.55
N ALA A 191 17.69 8.18 -7.39
CA ALA A 191 18.07 9.57 -7.09
C ALA A 191 16.86 10.52 -6.99
N GLU A 192 15.85 10.35 -7.88
CA GLU A 192 14.61 11.14 -7.79
C GLU A 192 13.81 10.76 -6.52
N ALA A 193 13.76 9.48 -6.18
CA ALA A 193 13.10 9.01 -4.95
C ALA A 193 13.84 9.52 -3.69
N GLY A 194 15.17 9.56 -3.70
CA GLY A 194 15.99 10.07 -2.61
C GLY A 194 15.73 11.54 -2.24
N ASN A 195 15.13 12.32 -3.14
CA ASN A 195 14.74 13.71 -2.82
C ASN A 195 13.51 13.83 -1.91
N TYR A 196 12.77 12.74 -1.67
CA TYR A 196 11.63 12.76 -0.76
C TYR A 196 12.06 12.54 0.69
N LYS A 197 11.53 13.35 1.60
CA LYS A 197 11.69 13.13 3.05
C LYS A 197 10.94 11.89 3.54
N TYR A 198 9.82 11.59 2.89
CA TYR A 198 8.95 10.46 3.27
C TYR A 198 8.66 9.61 2.04
N ILE A 199 8.97 8.34 2.13
CA ILE A 199 8.68 7.35 1.10
C ILE A 199 7.76 6.29 1.71
N LEU A 200 6.70 5.95 0.96
CA LEU A 200 5.81 4.88 1.33
C LEU A 200 6.28 3.59 0.67
N ASP A 201 6.46 2.54 1.45
CA ASP A 201 6.64 1.19 0.93
C ASP A 201 5.30 0.45 0.93
N VAL A 202 4.85 0.04 -0.25
CA VAL A 202 3.65 -0.78 -0.44
C VAL A 202 4.08 -2.03 -1.16
N GLY A 203 4.42 -3.04 -0.39
CA GLY A 203 4.94 -4.29 -0.90
C GLY A 203 3.97 -5.05 -1.81
N PHE A 204 4.53 -5.96 -2.60
CA PHE A 204 3.81 -6.77 -3.57
C PHE A 204 3.00 -7.89 -2.91
N VAL A 205 3.52 -8.46 -1.82
CA VAL A 205 2.92 -9.59 -1.09
C VAL A 205 2.94 -9.27 0.38
N LEU A 206 1.76 -9.13 0.96
CA LEU A 206 1.55 -9.04 2.43
C LEU A 206 2.49 -8.05 3.16
N THR A 207 2.89 -6.97 2.53
CA THR A 207 3.66 -5.95 3.22
C THR A 207 2.73 -4.85 3.69
N VAL A 208 2.74 -4.69 4.96
CA VAL A 208 2.12 -3.60 5.69
C VAL A 208 2.68 -2.28 5.21
N LEU A 209 1.86 -1.27 5.25
CA LEU A 209 2.23 0.12 5.06
C LEU A 209 3.40 0.46 6.01
N MET A 210 4.63 0.34 5.54
CA MET A 210 5.78 0.87 6.29
C MET A 210 6.06 2.27 5.78
N VAL A 211 5.92 3.24 6.65
CA VAL A 211 6.52 4.57 6.45
C VAL A 211 7.97 4.42 6.88
N ALA A 212 8.88 4.27 5.94
CA ALA A 212 10.30 4.35 6.24
C ALA A 212 10.63 5.82 6.50
N LEU A 213 10.90 6.14 7.74
CA LEU A 213 11.54 7.38 8.15
C LEU A 213 13.05 7.14 8.04
N PHE A 214 13.69 7.63 6.99
CA PHE A 214 15.14 7.70 6.88
C PHE A 214 15.65 9.05 7.35
#